data_633ae1d223f84185eed22bc73900ea00
#
_entry.id   633ae1d223f84185eed22bc73900ea00
#
_cell.length_a   1.000
_cell.length_b   1.000
_cell.length_c   1.000
_cell.angle_alpha   90.00
_cell.angle_beta   90.00
_cell.angle_gamma   90.00
#
_symmetry.space_group_name_H-M   'P 1'
#
loop_
_entity.id
_entity.type
_entity.pdbx_description
1 polymer ?
#
loop_
_entity_poly.entity_id
_entity_poly.type
_entity_poly.pdbx_seq_one_letter_code
_entity_poly.pdbx_strand_id
1 'polypeptide(L)'
;VLGYKGATHDIAHKRPTESGQWDNWRAKQHAYFLERLRNTPEGDSNMLDQTVVVWGSAHPHASHSTKNYPIQVAGGKALGFKHGNLHSFEGEKKVPLANLFVSMLHGVNAPVKSFADSTGMMTELMA
;
A
#
# COMPACT_ATOMS: atom_id res chain seq x y z
N VAL A 1 -20.97 5.89 -9.53
CA VAL A 1 -20.46 4.58 -9.94
C VAL A 1 -21.30 3.46 -9.33
N LEU A 2 -21.44 3.38 -8.00
CA LEU A 2 -22.27 2.36 -7.33
C LEU A 2 -23.69 2.84 -7.01
N GLY A 3 -24.06 4.06 -7.40
CA GLY A 3 -25.41 4.61 -7.19
C GLY A 3 -25.77 4.96 -5.75
N TYR A 4 -24.82 4.89 -4.82
CA TYR A 4 -25.09 5.24 -3.43
C TYR A 4 -25.24 6.75 -3.25
N LYS A 5 -26.24 7.14 -2.45
CA LYS A 5 -26.46 8.53 -2.04
C LYS A 5 -25.68 8.82 -0.75
N GLY A 6 -25.10 10.01 -0.65
CA GLY A 6 -24.36 10.49 0.51
C GLY A 6 -22.85 10.44 0.34
N ALA A 7 -22.14 10.96 1.34
CA ALA A 7 -20.69 10.97 1.37
C ALA A 7 -20.12 9.57 1.70
N THR A 8 -18.99 9.23 1.13
CA THR A 8 -18.30 7.94 1.40
C THR A 8 -17.93 7.79 2.88
N HIS A 9 -17.66 8.89 3.57
CA HIS A 9 -17.41 8.92 5.00
C HIS A 9 -18.61 8.40 5.81
N ASP A 10 -19.84 8.87 5.50
CA ASP A 10 -21.04 8.39 6.16
C ASP A 10 -21.32 6.91 5.86
N ILE A 11 -21.03 6.47 4.64
CA ILE A 11 -21.13 5.06 4.27
C ILE A 11 -20.21 4.21 5.14
N ALA A 12 -18.95 4.62 5.30
CA ALA A 12 -17.97 3.90 6.10
C ALA A 12 -18.37 3.76 7.58
N HIS A 13 -19.03 4.78 8.16
CA HIS A 13 -19.48 4.75 9.56
C HIS A 13 -20.80 4.03 9.80
N LYS A 14 -21.75 4.12 8.87
CA LYS A 14 -23.14 3.79 9.15
C LYS A 14 -23.68 2.62 8.30
N ARG A 15 -22.95 2.22 7.25
CA ARG A 15 -23.43 1.26 6.26
C ARG A 15 -22.37 0.22 5.91
N PRO A 16 -22.12 -0.77 6.78
CA PRO A 16 -21.00 -1.71 6.59
C PRO A 16 -21.12 -2.52 5.29
N THR A 17 -22.33 -2.89 4.87
CA THR A 17 -22.52 -3.63 3.60
C THR A 17 -22.13 -2.80 2.39
N GLU A 18 -22.61 -1.55 2.31
CA GLU A 18 -22.27 -0.65 1.20
C GLU A 18 -20.78 -0.25 1.26
N SER A 19 -20.22 -0.11 2.46
CA SER A 19 -18.78 0.12 2.64
C SER A 19 -17.97 -1.04 2.05
N GLY A 20 -18.31 -2.28 2.37
CA GLY A 20 -17.66 -3.46 1.80
C GLY A 20 -17.77 -3.56 0.29
N GLN A 21 -18.93 -3.20 -0.28
CA GLN A 21 -19.11 -3.14 -1.74
C GLN A 21 -18.27 -2.04 -2.38
N TRP A 22 -18.14 -0.90 -1.71
CA TRP A 22 -17.27 0.21 -2.13
C TRP A 22 -15.79 -0.17 -2.11
N ASP A 23 -15.37 -0.86 -1.05
CA ASP A 23 -13.99 -1.34 -0.93
C ASP A 23 -13.67 -2.42 -1.97
N ASN A 24 -14.60 -3.32 -2.26
CA ASN A 24 -14.47 -4.29 -3.36
C ASN A 24 -14.31 -3.59 -4.71
N TRP A 25 -15.12 -2.56 -4.98
CA TRP A 25 -14.97 -1.79 -6.21
C TRP A 25 -13.61 -1.10 -6.29
N ARG A 26 -13.13 -0.48 -5.20
CA ARG A 26 -11.79 0.13 -5.13
C ARG A 26 -10.69 -0.90 -5.37
N ALA A 27 -10.79 -2.07 -4.75
CA ALA A 27 -9.82 -3.16 -4.95
C ALA A 27 -9.76 -3.61 -6.42
N LYS A 28 -10.91 -3.67 -7.13
CA LYS A 28 -10.95 -3.96 -8.56
C LYS A 28 -10.28 -2.85 -9.40
N GLN A 29 -10.46 -1.58 -9.05
CA GLN A 29 -9.76 -0.47 -9.73
C GLN A 29 -8.25 -0.55 -9.49
N HIS A 30 -7.83 -0.89 -8.27
CA HIS A 30 -6.42 -1.09 -7.95
C HIS A 30 -5.82 -2.27 -8.74
N ALA A 31 -6.51 -3.41 -8.78
CA ALA A 31 -6.10 -4.57 -9.58
C ALA A 31 -5.96 -4.22 -11.07
N TYR A 32 -6.94 -3.50 -11.63
CA TYR A 32 -6.88 -3.01 -13.00
C TYR A 32 -5.66 -2.09 -13.24
N PHE A 33 -5.37 -1.19 -12.31
CA PHE A 33 -4.21 -0.31 -12.39
C PHE A 33 -2.89 -1.12 -12.41
N LEU A 34 -2.75 -2.11 -11.51
CA LEU A 34 -1.57 -2.98 -11.48
C LEU A 34 -1.43 -3.79 -12.78
N GLU A 35 -2.55 -4.29 -13.33
CA GLU A 35 -2.57 -4.99 -14.60
C GLU A 35 -2.11 -4.08 -15.75
N ARG A 36 -2.56 -2.82 -15.77
CA ARG A 36 -2.11 -1.84 -16.77
C ARG A 36 -0.60 -1.60 -16.70
N LEU A 37 -0.06 -1.40 -15.49
CA LEU A 37 1.39 -1.25 -15.31
C LEU A 37 2.16 -2.50 -15.77
N ARG A 38 1.67 -3.69 -15.40
CA ARG A 38 2.27 -4.97 -15.78
C ARG A 38 2.28 -5.18 -17.29
N ASN A 39 1.22 -4.77 -17.99
CA ASN A 39 1.06 -4.95 -19.42
C ASN A 39 1.65 -3.79 -20.25
N THR A 40 2.28 -2.80 -19.61
CA THR A 40 2.97 -1.71 -20.29
C THR A 40 4.47 -2.00 -20.30
N PRO A 41 5.07 -2.22 -21.49
CA PRO A 41 6.51 -2.47 -21.61
C PRO A 41 7.34 -1.29 -21.11
N GLU A 42 8.46 -1.58 -20.44
CA GLU A 42 9.47 -0.60 -20.02
C GLU A 42 10.85 -1.24 -20.14
N GLY A 43 11.63 -0.83 -21.14
CA GLY A 43 12.88 -1.49 -21.48
C GLY A 43 12.70 -2.99 -21.74
N ASP A 44 13.50 -3.81 -21.10
CA ASP A 44 13.43 -5.28 -21.18
C ASP A 44 12.43 -5.91 -20.19
N SER A 45 11.60 -5.10 -19.54
CA SER A 45 10.63 -5.51 -18.53
C SER A 45 9.28 -4.81 -18.72
N ASN A 46 8.64 -4.41 -17.65
CA ASN A 46 7.36 -3.71 -17.64
C ASN A 46 7.34 -2.60 -16.58
N MET A 47 6.41 -1.68 -16.70
CA MET A 47 6.29 -0.54 -15.78
C MET A 47 6.05 -0.97 -14.33
N LEU A 48 5.39 -2.10 -14.06
CA LEU A 48 5.17 -2.56 -12.69
C LEU A 48 6.47 -2.94 -11.99
N ASP A 49 7.41 -3.56 -12.72
CA ASP A 49 8.72 -3.92 -12.17
C ASP A 49 9.56 -2.68 -11.81
N GLN A 50 9.33 -1.55 -12.50
CA GLN A 50 10.01 -0.27 -12.30
C GLN A 50 9.25 0.69 -11.35
N THR A 51 8.10 0.29 -10.82
CA THR A 51 7.23 1.15 -10.03
C THR A 51 6.85 0.48 -8.71
N VAL A 52 7.10 1.12 -7.57
CA VAL A 52 6.56 0.68 -6.28
C VAL A 52 5.19 1.32 -6.08
N VAL A 53 4.18 0.50 -5.92
CA VAL A 53 2.80 0.93 -5.67
C VAL A 53 2.42 0.58 -4.24
N VAL A 54 2.00 1.59 -3.49
CA VAL A 54 1.48 1.43 -2.12
C VAL A 54 -0.01 1.71 -2.12
N TRP A 55 -0.80 0.79 -1.59
CA TRP A 55 -2.23 0.92 -1.45
C TRP A 55 -2.69 0.46 -0.08
N GLY A 56 -3.58 1.21 0.55
CA GLY A 56 -4.07 0.89 1.88
C GLY A 56 -5.05 1.91 2.41
N SER A 57 -5.36 1.82 3.70
CA SER A 57 -6.25 2.72 4.39
C SER A 57 -5.54 3.39 5.57
N ALA A 58 -5.71 4.70 5.70
CA ALA A 58 -5.19 5.47 6.84
C ALA A 58 -5.96 5.23 8.14
N HIS A 59 -7.21 4.72 8.04
CA HIS A 59 -8.08 4.43 9.18
C HIS A 59 -8.75 3.08 8.96
N PRO A 60 -8.18 1.98 9.48
CA PRO A 60 -8.74 0.64 9.28
C PRO A 60 -10.05 0.39 10.05
N HIS A 61 -10.40 1.26 10.98
CA HIS A 61 -11.60 1.17 11.80
C HIS A 61 -12.43 2.45 11.79
N ALA A 62 -13.74 2.29 11.95
CA ALA A 62 -14.69 3.41 12.06
C ALA A 62 -14.40 4.36 13.24
N SER A 63 -13.64 3.92 14.24
CA SER A 63 -13.14 4.75 15.34
C SER A 63 -11.98 5.68 14.97
N HIS A 64 -11.60 5.73 13.69
CA HIS A 64 -10.44 6.49 13.18
C HIS A 64 -9.11 6.07 13.85
N SER A 65 -8.99 4.80 14.23
CA SER A 65 -7.73 4.27 14.74
C SER A 65 -6.64 4.41 13.68
N THR A 66 -5.46 4.83 14.12
CA THR A 66 -4.25 4.91 13.28
C THR A 66 -3.30 3.75 13.52
N LYS A 67 -3.80 2.65 14.11
CA LYS A 67 -3.02 1.44 14.40
C LYS A 67 -3.37 0.34 13.39
N ASN A 68 -2.39 -0.53 13.12
CA ASN A 68 -2.58 -1.72 12.30
C ASN A 68 -3.11 -1.42 10.90
N TYR A 69 -2.40 -0.54 10.19
CA TYR A 69 -2.73 -0.20 8.80
C TYR A 69 -2.65 -1.44 7.90
N PRO A 70 -3.72 -1.80 7.19
CA PRO A 70 -3.62 -2.76 6.10
C PRO A 70 -2.98 -2.07 4.89
N ILE A 71 -1.72 -2.38 4.64
CA ILE A 71 -0.95 -1.82 3.52
C ILE A 71 -0.60 -2.95 2.56
N GLN A 72 -0.85 -2.75 1.28
CA GLN A 72 -0.34 -3.56 0.19
C GLN A 72 0.80 -2.82 -0.50
N VAL A 73 1.90 -3.53 -0.72
CA VAL A 73 3.00 -3.09 -1.57
C VAL A 73 3.04 -3.98 -2.80
N ALA A 74 3.10 -3.40 -3.99
CA ALA A 74 3.16 -4.13 -5.25
C ALA A 74 4.19 -3.51 -6.19
N GLY A 75 4.72 -4.30 -7.13
CA GLY A 75 5.70 -3.84 -8.10
C GLY A 75 7.09 -3.62 -7.53
N GLY A 76 7.94 -2.90 -8.25
CA GLY A 76 9.28 -2.57 -7.81
C GLY A 76 10.27 -3.74 -7.78
N LYS A 77 10.03 -4.81 -8.54
CA LYS A 77 10.98 -5.94 -8.63
C LYS A 77 12.37 -5.48 -9.07
N ALA A 78 12.45 -4.61 -10.07
CA ALA A 78 13.71 -4.04 -10.55
C ALA A 78 14.33 -3.04 -9.55
N LEU A 79 13.55 -2.59 -8.57
CA LEU A 79 13.97 -1.69 -7.49
C LEU A 79 14.33 -2.45 -6.19
N GLY A 80 14.42 -3.78 -6.25
CA GLY A 80 14.81 -4.62 -5.14
C GLY A 80 13.66 -5.02 -4.20
N PHE A 81 12.40 -4.80 -4.56
CA PHE A 81 11.26 -5.26 -3.75
C PHE A 81 10.93 -6.72 -4.02
N LYS A 82 10.65 -7.47 -2.95
CA LYS A 82 10.17 -8.85 -3.01
C LYS A 82 8.76 -8.96 -2.43
N HIS A 83 7.97 -9.86 -2.99
CA HIS A 83 6.55 -10.02 -2.71
C HIS A 83 6.18 -11.46 -2.36
N GLY A 84 4.89 -11.67 -2.05
CA GLY A 84 4.34 -12.99 -1.76
C GLY A 84 4.25 -13.33 -0.28
N ASN A 85 4.63 -12.41 0.61
CA ASN A 85 4.58 -12.59 2.04
C ASN A 85 3.58 -11.63 2.71
N LEU A 86 3.01 -12.08 3.81
CA LEU A 86 2.28 -11.24 4.77
C LEU A 86 3.21 -10.95 5.95
N HIS A 87 3.40 -9.68 6.23
CA HIS A 87 4.15 -9.21 7.39
C HIS A 87 3.20 -8.58 8.40
N SER A 88 3.25 -9.04 9.66
CA SER A 88 2.49 -8.46 10.77
C SER A 88 3.46 -7.82 11.77
N PHE A 89 3.17 -6.59 12.15
CA PHE A 89 3.99 -5.79 13.06
C PHE A 89 3.22 -5.48 14.36
N GLU A 90 2.58 -6.51 14.91
CA GLU A 90 1.81 -6.41 16.15
C GLU A 90 2.70 -6.50 17.39
N GLY A 91 2.17 -6.03 18.52
CA GLY A 91 2.81 -6.15 19.83
C GLY A 91 3.87 -5.09 20.12
N GLU A 92 4.95 -5.49 20.79
CA GLU A 92 6.02 -4.57 21.24
C GLU A 92 6.90 -4.05 20.08
N LYS A 93 6.95 -4.79 18.97
CA LYS A 93 7.70 -4.41 17.77
C LYS A 93 6.88 -3.47 16.89
N LYS A 94 6.62 -2.28 17.37
CA LYS A 94 6.02 -1.23 16.56
C LYS A 94 7.01 -0.78 15.48
N VAL A 95 6.65 -1.03 14.23
CA VAL A 95 7.43 -0.56 13.08
C VAL A 95 6.72 0.66 12.52
N PRO A 96 7.35 1.85 12.52
CA PRO A 96 6.77 3.04 11.92
C PRO A 96 6.51 2.83 10.43
N LEU A 97 5.38 3.33 9.92
CA LEU A 97 5.08 3.31 8.48
C LEU A 97 6.17 4.05 7.67
N ALA A 98 6.82 5.03 8.29
CA ALA A 98 7.94 5.75 7.69
C ALA A 98 9.12 4.85 7.28
N ASN A 99 9.28 3.66 7.91
CA ASN A 99 10.29 2.68 7.49
C ASN A 99 10.03 2.14 6.08
N LEU A 100 8.76 1.98 5.68
CA LEU A 100 8.40 1.63 4.31
C LEU A 100 8.88 2.72 3.33
N PHE A 101 8.66 3.98 3.66
CA PHE A 101 9.09 5.10 2.80
C PHE A 101 10.61 5.18 2.70
N VAL A 102 11.36 4.89 3.77
CA VAL A 102 12.83 4.76 3.70
C VAL A 102 13.22 3.65 2.72
N SER A 103 12.59 2.48 2.78
CA SER A 103 12.85 1.37 1.85
C SER A 103 12.53 1.77 0.40
N MET A 104 11.42 2.48 0.17
CA MET A 104 11.06 2.98 -1.16
C MET A 104 12.09 3.98 -1.71
N LEU A 105 12.56 4.91 -0.88
CA LEU A 105 13.58 5.87 -1.26
C LEU A 105 14.91 5.17 -1.64
N HIS A 106 15.30 4.14 -0.91
CA HIS A 106 16.46 3.33 -1.27
C HIS A 106 16.25 2.61 -2.62
N GLY A 107 15.09 2.01 -2.84
CA GLY A 107 14.78 1.32 -4.10
C GLY A 107 14.85 2.23 -5.33
N VAL A 108 14.47 3.51 -5.21
CA VAL A 108 14.53 4.48 -6.32
C VAL A 108 15.85 5.26 -6.38
N ASN A 109 16.93 4.76 -5.76
CA ASN A 109 18.25 5.39 -5.72
C ASN A 109 18.27 6.81 -5.11
N ALA A 110 17.39 7.09 -4.18
CA ALA A 110 17.37 8.30 -3.36
C ALA A 110 17.57 7.97 -1.87
N PRO A 111 18.69 7.32 -1.49
CA PRO A 111 18.87 6.78 -0.15
C PRO A 111 18.93 7.88 0.91
N VAL A 112 18.21 7.65 1.99
CA VAL A 112 18.23 8.50 3.19
C VAL A 112 18.49 7.65 4.42
N LYS A 113 19.10 8.24 5.46
CA LYS A 113 19.31 7.54 6.74
C LYS A 113 18.00 7.39 7.52
N SER A 114 17.12 8.38 7.42
CA SER A 114 15.86 8.42 8.13
C SER A 114 14.87 9.32 7.40
N PHE A 115 13.58 9.10 7.66
CA PHE A 115 12.45 9.91 7.19
C PHE A 115 11.40 9.94 8.30
N ALA A 116 10.94 11.13 8.69
CA ALA A 116 9.97 11.33 9.79
C ALA A 116 10.38 10.55 11.06
N ASP A 117 9.52 9.69 11.57
CA ASP A 117 9.72 8.86 12.76
C ASP A 117 10.32 7.48 12.45
N SER A 118 10.91 7.29 11.25
CA SER A 118 11.51 6.02 10.88
C SER A 118 12.66 5.61 11.79
N THR A 119 12.78 4.32 12.02
CA THR A 119 13.87 3.68 12.77
C THR A 119 14.85 2.93 11.86
N GLY A 120 14.61 2.93 10.56
CA GLY A 120 15.43 2.28 9.54
C GLY A 120 14.60 1.81 8.36
N MET A 121 15.15 0.91 7.56
CA MET A 121 14.46 0.26 6.43
C MET A 121 13.65 -0.95 6.90
N MET A 122 12.67 -1.35 6.10
CA MET A 122 11.99 -2.64 6.18
C MET A 122 12.74 -3.65 5.29
N THR A 123 13.81 -4.24 5.83
CA THR A 123 14.69 -5.16 5.08
C THR A 123 13.97 -6.43 4.64
N GLU A 124 12.92 -6.83 5.34
CA GLU A 124 12.05 -7.96 4.98
C GLU A 124 11.32 -7.77 3.65
N LEU A 125 11.18 -6.53 3.17
CA LEU A 125 10.58 -6.19 1.88
C LEU A 125 11.60 -6.10 0.74
N MET A 126 12.91 -6.14 1.05
CA MET A 126 13.97 -5.96 0.07
C MET A 126 14.64 -7.29 -0.29
N ALA A 127 15.06 -7.41 -1.56
CA ALA A 127 15.77 -8.58 -2.09
C ALA A 127 17.26 -8.52 -1.74
#